data_4bbc406499603f373e96fd5b20523178
#
_entry.id   4bbc406499603f373e96fd5b20523178
#
_cell.length_a   1.000
_cell.length_b   1.000
_cell.length_c   1.000
_cell.angle_alpha   90.00
_cell.angle_beta   90.00
_cell.angle_gamma   90.00
#
_symmetry.space_group_name_H-M   'P 1'
#
loop_
_entity.id
_entity.type
_entity.pdbx_description
1 polymer ?
#
loop_
_entity_poly.entity_id
_entity_poly.type
_entity_poly.pdbx_seq_one_letter_code
_entity_poly.pdbx_strand_id
1 'polypeptide(L)'
;MKNRKIMFLSVAAIMSLAACSFNNKPAKSSVEKEEPSSAAPTTSIVEKDPNEVSVFLLSGQSNMQGNSSCSETNLRNAFNDLGLDDYDEVVTGMKTVQSSVYCAGYGELDHTKLENNSRLQSYTNTENQFAGKFIDTVPGFGNFNGTSGTNMGPEFGLAYALKEEADEEHPIFLVKMASNGSGFAQSGTQYNWPFKDENGDFPEINLYDTFAKPFLENNLKLIEDMGLKPVIKGWVWHQGESDCDGGVKTQKYAERLGDMVGKFREDFADYARDEDGENIAFIDGMVYQGTNPRSSWTKPEDMNAQKQAFADSGDNNFIVDTYANAEEKTDENELKPGNPGGDSMHYNTKSSLRLGMAYGQVILDNNLLD
;
A
#
# COMPACT_ATOMS: atom_id res chain seq x y z
N MET A 1 53.54 -13.43 -14.27
CA MET A 1 54.04 -14.61 -13.54
C MET A 1 53.75 -14.44 -12.06
N LYS A 2 52.97 -15.27 -11.51
CA LYS A 2 52.76 -15.88 -10.21
C LYS A 2 51.25 -15.87 -9.82
N ASN A 3 50.69 -17.04 -10.13
CA ASN A 3 49.38 -17.47 -9.59
C ASN A 3 49.44 -17.59 -8.06
N ARG A 4 48.44 -17.09 -7.37
CA ARG A 4 48.10 -17.56 -6.02
C ARG A 4 46.65 -18.02 -6.01
N LYS A 5 46.48 -19.33 -5.93
CA LYS A 5 45.23 -20.01 -5.56
C LYS A 5 44.99 -19.78 -4.07
N ILE A 6 43.82 -19.33 -3.68
CA ILE A 6 43.35 -19.37 -2.29
C ILE A 6 42.29 -20.45 -2.20
N MET A 7 42.51 -21.36 -1.28
CA MET A 7 41.78 -22.57 -1.01
C MET A 7 40.71 -22.24 0.03
N PHE A 8 39.43 -22.54 -0.27
CA PHE A 8 38.36 -22.47 0.70
C PHE A 8 38.39 -23.71 1.60
N LEU A 9 38.47 -23.48 2.90
CA LEU A 9 38.24 -24.48 3.94
C LEU A 9 36.77 -24.40 4.37
N SER A 10 36.01 -25.45 4.11
CA SER A 10 34.70 -25.70 4.68
C SER A 10 34.85 -26.33 6.07
N VAL A 11 34.30 -25.70 7.08
CA VAL A 11 34.16 -26.25 8.44
C VAL A 11 32.75 -26.79 8.61
N ALA A 12 32.62 -28.11 8.63
CA ALA A 12 31.40 -28.81 9.02
C ALA A 12 31.40 -28.99 10.54
N ALA A 13 30.42 -28.45 11.24
CA ALA A 13 30.19 -28.71 12.65
C ALA A 13 29.23 -29.87 12.80
N ILE A 14 29.74 -30.94 13.41
CA ILE A 14 28.99 -32.16 13.80
C ILE A 14 28.45 -31.93 15.22
N MET A 15 27.15 -31.90 15.40
CA MET A 15 26.53 -32.00 16.71
C MET A 15 26.13 -33.46 17.01
N SER A 16 26.73 -34.02 18.04
CA SER A 16 26.46 -35.34 18.56
C SER A 16 25.23 -35.31 19.48
N LEU A 17 24.24 -36.19 19.18
CA LEU A 17 23.13 -36.49 20.09
C LEU A 17 23.58 -37.51 21.14
N ALA A 18 23.40 -37.19 22.39
CA ALA A 18 23.51 -38.12 23.50
C ALA A 18 22.13 -38.77 23.77
N ALA A 19 22.05 -40.09 23.60
CA ALA A 19 20.89 -40.88 23.94
C ALA A 19 20.95 -41.31 25.41
N CYS A 20 19.94 -41.00 26.22
CA CYS A 20 19.70 -41.64 27.51
C CYS A 20 18.57 -42.66 27.36
N SER A 21 18.92 -43.90 27.50
CA SER A 21 17.98 -45.02 27.58
C SER A 21 17.50 -45.23 29.02
N PHE A 22 16.18 -45.28 29.24
CA PHE A 22 15.57 -45.90 30.42
C PHE A 22 14.67 -47.05 29.99
N ASN A 23 15.04 -48.22 30.45
CA ASN A 23 14.26 -49.48 30.35
C ASN A 23 13.23 -49.51 31.47
N ASN A 24 11.96 -49.74 31.14
CA ASN A 24 11.02 -50.45 32.01
C ASN A 24 9.89 -51.07 31.18
N LYS A 25 9.71 -52.40 31.29
CA LYS A 25 8.62 -53.23 30.79
C LYS A 25 7.91 -53.88 31.99
N PRO A 26 6.76 -54.50 31.84
CA PRO A 26 5.53 -54.20 31.09
C PRO A 26 4.25 -54.32 31.95
N ALA A 27 3.15 -53.72 31.47
CA ALA A 27 1.82 -54.19 31.85
C ALA A 27 0.95 -54.29 30.59
N LYS A 28 0.42 -55.48 30.33
CA LYS A 28 -0.53 -55.75 29.25
C LYS A 28 -1.90 -55.20 29.62
N SER A 29 -2.44 -54.32 28.80
CA SER A 29 -3.85 -54.03 28.72
C SER A 29 -4.26 -54.05 27.26
N SER A 30 -5.22 -54.90 26.92
CA SER A 30 -5.86 -55.03 25.62
C SER A 30 -6.80 -53.86 25.43
N VAL A 31 -6.48 -52.98 24.47
CA VAL A 31 -7.40 -51.97 23.94
C VAL A 31 -7.53 -52.21 22.46
N GLU A 32 -8.78 -52.35 22.02
CA GLU A 32 -9.20 -52.47 20.62
C GLU A 32 -8.65 -51.34 19.79
N LYS A 33 -8.11 -51.71 18.62
CA LYS A 33 -7.73 -50.71 17.58
C LYS A 33 -8.99 -50.19 16.92
N GLU A 34 -9.36 -48.97 17.25
CA GLU A 34 -10.13 -48.16 16.33
C GLU A 34 -9.20 -47.65 15.21
N GLU A 35 -9.51 -47.98 13.97
CA GLU A 35 -8.85 -47.42 12.79
C GLU A 35 -9.16 -45.91 12.72
N PRO A 36 -8.16 -45.05 12.51
CA PRO A 36 -8.46 -43.64 12.29
C PRO A 36 -9.11 -43.50 10.91
N SER A 37 -10.38 -43.09 10.93
CA SER A 37 -11.09 -42.57 9.75
C SER A 37 -10.31 -41.39 9.18
N SER A 38 -9.58 -41.64 8.09
CA SER A 38 -8.96 -40.58 7.31
C SER A 38 -10.03 -39.88 6.46
N ALA A 39 -10.82 -39.00 7.07
CA ALA A 39 -11.52 -38.00 6.34
C ALA A 39 -10.47 -36.92 5.95
N ALA A 40 -10.07 -36.89 4.70
CA ALA A 40 -9.35 -35.77 4.15
C ALA A 40 -10.17 -34.48 4.41
N PRO A 41 -9.55 -33.34 4.79
CA PRO A 41 -10.28 -32.11 4.90
C PRO A 41 -10.86 -31.79 3.52
N THR A 42 -12.17 -31.81 3.41
CA THR A 42 -12.89 -31.27 2.27
C THR A 42 -12.70 -29.76 2.37
N THR A 43 -11.69 -29.22 1.69
CA THR A 43 -11.65 -27.80 1.36
C THR A 43 -12.91 -27.54 0.54
N SER A 44 -13.93 -26.98 1.16
CA SER A 44 -15.06 -26.40 0.44
C SER A 44 -14.45 -25.29 -0.43
N ILE A 45 -14.43 -25.50 -1.73
CA ILE A 45 -14.20 -24.41 -2.69
C ILE A 45 -15.37 -23.47 -2.46
N VAL A 46 -15.14 -22.37 -1.78
CA VAL A 46 -16.12 -21.27 -1.72
C VAL A 46 -16.20 -20.75 -3.15
N GLU A 47 -17.31 -21.00 -3.80
CA GLU A 47 -17.56 -20.52 -5.15
C GLU A 47 -17.56 -18.99 -5.08
N LYS A 48 -16.61 -18.35 -5.81
CA LYS A 48 -16.50 -16.89 -5.84
C LYS A 48 -17.79 -16.30 -6.39
N ASP A 49 -18.36 -15.31 -5.70
CA ASP A 49 -19.54 -14.61 -6.21
C ASP A 49 -19.20 -14.00 -7.58
N PRO A 50 -19.97 -14.26 -8.64
CA PRO A 50 -19.64 -13.77 -9.96
C PRO A 50 -19.63 -12.24 -10.07
N ASN A 51 -20.26 -11.53 -9.13
CA ASN A 51 -20.27 -10.06 -9.09
C ASN A 51 -19.19 -9.48 -8.17
N GLU A 52 -18.37 -10.33 -7.54
CA GLU A 52 -17.32 -9.86 -6.63
C GLU A 52 -16.20 -9.14 -7.38
N VAL A 53 -15.84 -7.95 -6.90
CA VAL A 53 -14.77 -7.12 -7.45
C VAL A 53 -13.79 -6.69 -6.37
N SER A 54 -12.53 -6.61 -6.73
CA SER A 54 -11.46 -6.23 -5.81
C SER A 54 -11.35 -4.72 -5.66
N VAL A 55 -11.25 -4.24 -4.43
CA VAL A 55 -11.09 -2.82 -4.09
C VAL A 55 -9.81 -2.63 -3.29
N PHE A 56 -9.01 -1.65 -3.67
CA PHE A 56 -7.84 -1.19 -2.92
C PHE A 56 -7.97 0.29 -2.56
N LEU A 57 -7.81 0.60 -1.26
CA LEU A 57 -7.61 1.98 -0.82
C LEU A 57 -6.13 2.34 -1.00
N LEU A 58 -5.84 3.52 -1.51
CA LEU A 58 -4.50 4.10 -1.62
C LEU A 58 -4.45 5.36 -0.77
N SER A 59 -3.56 5.41 0.23
CA SER A 59 -3.47 6.58 1.10
C SER A 59 -2.03 6.88 1.52
N GLY A 60 -1.83 8.08 2.03
CA GLY A 60 -0.52 8.54 2.48
C GLY A 60 -0.34 10.03 2.31
N GLN A 61 0.91 10.44 2.05
CA GLN A 61 1.25 11.85 1.85
C GLN A 61 1.62 12.17 0.39
N SER A 62 2.43 13.18 0.17
CA SER A 62 2.72 13.76 -1.13
C SER A 62 3.18 12.79 -2.21
N ASN A 63 3.97 11.77 -1.88
CA ASN A 63 4.42 10.77 -2.85
C ASN A 63 3.29 9.79 -3.23
N MET A 64 2.34 9.52 -2.33
CA MET A 64 1.12 8.80 -2.68
C MET A 64 0.14 9.72 -3.43
N GLN A 65 -0.02 10.98 -2.97
CA GLN A 65 -0.87 11.95 -3.65
C GLN A 65 -0.46 12.12 -5.12
N GLY A 66 0.85 12.19 -5.36
CA GLY A 66 1.41 12.24 -6.70
C GLY A 66 1.85 13.63 -7.13
N ASN A 67 3.15 13.85 -7.09
CA ASN A 67 3.80 15.08 -7.54
C ASN A 67 4.72 14.83 -8.75
N SER A 68 4.71 13.62 -9.30
CA SER A 68 5.50 13.24 -10.46
C SER A 68 4.85 13.76 -11.73
N SER A 69 5.63 14.39 -12.62
CA SER A 69 5.12 14.88 -13.90
C SER A 69 4.61 13.74 -14.78
N CYS A 70 3.39 13.85 -15.28
CA CYS A 70 2.83 12.90 -16.25
C CYS A 70 2.82 13.48 -17.69
N SER A 71 3.76 14.38 -18.03
CA SER A 71 3.91 14.83 -19.42
C SER A 71 4.23 13.64 -20.33
N GLU A 72 3.77 13.68 -21.57
CA GLU A 72 4.02 12.63 -22.55
C GLU A 72 5.52 12.28 -22.67
N THR A 73 6.39 13.29 -22.69
CA THR A 73 7.83 13.08 -22.77
C THR A 73 8.37 12.29 -21.55
N ASN A 74 7.94 12.67 -20.35
CA ASN A 74 8.42 12.01 -19.13
C ASN A 74 7.89 10.58 -19.01
N LEU A 75 6.64 10.36 -19.40
CA LEU A 75 6.04 9.03 -19.40
C LEU A 75 6.71 8.12 -20.43
N ARG A 76 6.88 8.57 -21.69
CA ARG A 76 7.57 7.78 -22.72
C ARG A 76 8.99 7.44 -22.31
N ASN A 77 9.73 8.38 -21.71
CA ASN A 77 11.06 8.11 -21.19
C ASN A 77 11.01 7.08 -20.06
N ALA A 78 10.07 7.19 -19.13
CA ALA A 78 9.92 6.23 -18.05
C ALA A 78 9.60 4.82 -18.57
N PHE A 79 8.70 4.70 -19.54
CA PHE A 79 8.37 3.42 -20.19
C PHE A 79 9.59 2.81 -20.89
N ASN A 80 10.29 3.61 -21.71
CA ASN A 80 11.52 3.15 -22.39
C ASN A 80 12.59 2.69 -21.40
N ASP A 81 12.82 3.46 -20.34
CA ASP A 81 13.81 3.14 -19.29
C ASP A 81 13.45 1.88 -18.51
N LEU A 82 12.16 1.53 -18.42
CA LEU A 82 11.66 0.33 -17.75
C LEU A 82 11.48 -0.86 -18.72
N GLY A 83 11.74 -0.65 -20.02
CA GLY A 83 11.58 -1.69 -21.04
C GLY A 83 10.12 -2.05 -21.33
N LEU A 84 9.19 -1.10 -21.12
CA LEU A 84 7.77 -1.26 -21.40
C LEU A 84 7.46 -0.72 -22.79
N ASP A 85 6.69 -1.42 -23.59
CA ASP A 85 6.46 -1.13 -25.00
C ASP A 85 5.01 -0.78 -25.37
N ASP A 86 4.09 -0.85 -24.41
CA ASP A 86 2.65 -0.67 -24.58
C ASP A 86 2.16 0.74 -24.13
N TYR A 87 3.03 1.74 -24.09
CA TYR A 87 2.70 3.11 -23.65
C TYR A 87 1.46 3.68 -24.32
N ASP A 88 1.36 3.61 -25.65
CA ASP A 88 0.28 4.23 -26.41
C ASP A 88 -1.08 3.54 -26.16
N GLU A 89 -1.08 2.31 -25.70
CA GLU A 89 -2.27 1.56 -25.32
C GLU A 89 -2.77 2.01 -23.95
N VAL A 90 -1.89 1.94 -22.94
CA VAL A 90 -2.28 2.13 -21.52
C VAL A 90 -2.48 3.60 -21.13
N VAL A 91 -1.83 4.54 -21.83
CA VAL A 91 -1.94 5.97 -21.51
C VAL A 91 -3.32 6.57 -21.77
N THR A 92 -4.11 5.93 -22.63
CA THR A 92 -5.47 6.35 -22.97
C THR A 92 -6.52 5.86 -21.99
N GLY A 93 -6.18 4.91 -21.12
CA GLY A 93 -7.00 4.37 -20.05
C GLY A 93 -6.95 2.86 -19.96
N MET A 94 -6.72 2.36 -18.76
CA MET A 94 -6.79 0.93 -18.43
C MET A 94 -8.19 0.61 -17.93
N LYS A 95 -9.03 0.06 -18.79
CA LYS A 95 -10.45 -0.21 -18.50
C LYS A 95 -10.67 -1.28 -17.44
N THR A 96 -9.74 -2.21 -17.34
CA THR A 96 -9.76 -3.29 -16.33
C THR A 96 -9.39 -2.82 -14.93
N VAL A 97 -8.91 -1.57 -14.79
CA VAL A 97 -8.61 -0.94 -13.50
C VAL A 97 -9.24 0.46 -13.46
N GLN A 98 -10.22 0.62 -12.61
CA GLN A 98 -10.99 1.86 -12.45
C GLN A 98 -10.51 2.65 -11.24
N SER A 99 -10.32 3.95 -11.37
CA SER A 99 -9.86 4.80 -10.27
C SER A 99 -10.86 5.89 -9.91
N SER A 100 -10.99 6.13 -8.59
CA SER A 100 -11.64 7.31 -8.00
C SER A 100 -10.66 8.00 -7.05
N VAL A 101 -10.47 9.30 -7.19
CA VAL A 101 -9.37 10.00 -6.54
C VAL A 101 -9.83 11.27 -5.82
N TYR A 102 -9.36 11.41 -4.59
CA TYR A 102 -9.45 12.62 -3.78
C TYR A 102 -8.06 13.01 -3.26
N CYS A 103 -7.59 14.18 -3.65
CA CYS A 103 -6.33 14.72 -3.16
C CYS A 103 -6.61 15.94 -2.25
N ALA A 104 -6.29 15.81 -0.98
CA ALA A 104 -6.44 16.88 -0.02
C ALA A 104 -5.22 17.80 -0.06
N GLY A 105 -5.42 19.03 -0.54
CA GLY A 105 -4.36 20.04 -0.60
C GLY A 105 -3.96 20.56 0.78
N TYR A 106 -2.68 20.92 0.95
CA TYR A 106 -2.17 21.55 2.17
C TYR A 106 -2.89 22.90 2.39
N GLY A 107 -3.58 23.04 3.53
CA GLY A 107 -4.31 24.28 3.88
C GLY A 107 -5.76 24.34 3.42
N GLU A 108 -6.27 23.37 2.69
CA GLU A 108 -7.65 23.41 2.15
C GLU A 108 -8.68 22.62 2.97
N LEU A 109 -8.24 21.92 4.01
CA LEU A 109 -9.07 21.06 4.85
C LEU A 109 -9.77 21.89 5.94
N ASP A 110 -10.88 22.48 5.59
CA ASP A 110 -11.78 23.14 6.56
C ASP A 110 -12.92 22.19 6.89
N HIS A 111 -12.81 21.49 8.03
CA HIS A 111 -13.77 20.48 8.48
C HIS A 111 -15.17 21.07 8.72
N THR A 112 -15.28 22.36 9.02
CA THR A 112 -16.60 23.02 9.19
C THR A 112 -17.40 23.08 7.88
N LYS A 113 -16.73 22.85 6.74
CA LYS A 113 -17.36 22.76 5.42
C LYS A 113 -17.72 21.32 5.03
N LEU A 114 -17.30 20.33 5.79
CA LEU A 114 -17.63 18.92 5.54
C LEU A 114 -19.04 18.55 5.96
N GLU A 115 -19.56 19.15 7.04
CA GLU A 115 -20.96 18.96 7.46
C GLU A 115 -21.95 19.32 6.36
N ASN A 116 -21.57 20.18 5.43
CA ASN A 116 -22.39 20.55 4.27
C ASN A 116 -22.01 19.79 2.99
N ASN A 117 -21.05 18.82 3.07
CA ASN A 117 -20.64 17.97 1.95
C ASN A 117 -20.23 18.73 0.67
N SER A 118 -19.97 20.04 0.80
CA SER A 118 -19.78 20.94 -0.34
C SER A 118 -18.46 20.67 -1.07
N ARG A 119 -17.48 20.02 -0.42
CA ARG A 119 -16.22 19.64 -1.06
C ARG A 119 -16.25 18.25 -1.66
N LEU A 120 -16.79 17.25 -0.98
CA LEU A 120 -17.12 15.98 -1.65
C LEU A 120 -18.04 16.29 -2.85
N GLN A 121 -19.01 17.20 -2.70
CA GLN A 121 -19.87 17.65 -3.79
C GLN A 121 -19.14 18.50 -4.83
N SER A 122 -18.17 19.32 -4.48
CA SER A 122 -17.40 20.11 -5.47
C SER A 122 -16.42 19.26 -6.26
N TYR A 123 -15.95 18.16 -5.70
CA TYR A 123 -15.17 17.16 -6.42
C TYR A 123 -16.06 16.25 -7.29
N THR A 124 -17.34 16.12 -7.00
CA THR A 124 -18.30 15.50 -7.90
C THR A 124 -18.80 16.44 -8.99
N ASN A 125 -18.54 17.74 -8.87
CA ASN A 125 -18.86 18.71 -9.90
C ASN A 125 -17.74 18.81 -10.93
N THR A 126 -18.13 18.76 -12.14
CA THR A 126 -17.58 18.93 -13.49
C THR A 126 -16.20 19.57 -13.68
N GLU A 127 -15.64 20.27 -12.72
CA GLU A 127 -14.32 20.92 -12.85
C GLU A 127 -13.17 19.98 -12.46
N ASN A 128 -13.45 18.93 -11.68
CA ASN A 128 -12.49 17.88 -11.35
C ASN A 128 -13.04 16.53 -11.83
N GLN A 129 -12.69 16.17 -13.05
CA GLN A 129 -13.26 15.03 -13.75
C GLN A 129 -13.01 13.67 -13.08
N PHE A 130 -12.13 13.62 -12.07
CA PHE A 130 -11.67 12.39 -11.48
C PHE A 130 -12.28 12.09 -10.10
N ALA A 131 -12.76 13.08 -9.37
CA ALA A 131 -13.24 12.88 -8.01
C ALA A 131 -14.72 12.49 -7.96
N GLY A 132 -15.06 11.55 -7.05
CA GLY A 132 -16.44 11.11 -6.79
C GLY A 132 -17.06 10.27 -7.90
N LYS A 133 -16.27 9.69 -8.79
CA LYS A 133 -16.68 8.73 -9.81
C LYS A 133 -15.50 7.84 -10.18
N PHE A 134 -15.81 6.66 -10.68
CA PHE A 134 -14.82 5.79 -11.27
C PHE A 134 -14.63 6.11 -12.76
N ILE A 135 -13.39 6.13 -13.20
CA ILE A 135 -13.01 6.21 -14.61
C ILE A 135 -11.85 5.24 -14.86
N ASP A 136 -11.63 4.89 -16.12
CA ASP A 136 -10.45 4.13 -16.53
C ASP A 136 -9.18 4.78 -16.01
N THR A 137 -8.28 3.98 -15.41
CA THR A 137 -7.07 4.57 -14.84
C THR A 137 -6.15 5.11 -15.92
N VAL A 138 -5.90 6.41 -15.86
CA VAL A 138 -5.01 7.17 -16.76
C VAL A 138 -3.93 7.87 -15.95
N PRO A 139 -2.82 8.33 -16.55
CA PRO A 139 -1.92 9.27 -15.90
C PRO A 139 -2.66 10.58 -15.57
N GLY A 140 -2.31 11.23 -14.45
CA GLY A 140 -2.89 12.54 -14.13
C GLY A 140 -3.75 12.61 -12.88
N PHE A 141 -3.83 11.52 -12.12
CA PHE A 141 -4.53 11.46 -10.83
C PHE A 141 -3.73 12.03 -9.64
N GLY A 142 -2.65 12.75 -9.91
CA GLY A 142 -1.81 13.37 -8.89
C GLY A 142 -2.36 14.67 -8.34
N ASN A 143 -1.48 15.44 -7.73
CA ASN A 143 -1.78 16.69 -7.02
C ASN A 143 -2.66 17.67 -7.82
N PHE A 144 -3.89 17.88 -7.34
CA PHE A 144 -4.89 18.73 -7.97
C PHE A 144 -4.83 20.20 -7.54
N ASN A 145 -3.70 20.74 -7.18
CA ASN A 145 -3.58 22.18 -6.89
C ASN A 145 -3.93 23.05 -8.11
N GLY A 146 -5.17 22.91 -8.58
CA GLY A 146 -5.76 23.74 -9.65
C GLY A 146 -5.38 23.38 -11.09
N THR A 147 -4.54 22.37 -11.31
CA THR A 147 -4.17 21.90 -12.65
C THR A 147 -4.29 20.38 -12.71
N SER A 148 -5.51 19.91 -12.93
CA SER A 148 -5.78 18.50 -13.15
C SER A 148 -4.98 17.95 -14.35
N GLY A 149 -4.48 16.72 -14.22
CA GLY A 149 -3.91 15.98 -15.33
C GLY A 149 -2.43 16.21 -15.63
N THR A 150 -1.69 16.92 -14.78
CA THR A 150 -0.26 17.18 -15.01
C THR A 150 0.68 16.33 -14.14
N ASN A 151 0.15 15.76 -13.06
CA ASN A 151 0.93 14.98 -12.11
C ASN A 151 0.28 13.61 -11.86
N MET A 152 1.09 12.65 -11.44
CA MET A 152 0.67 11.31 -11.05
C MET A 152 1.39 10.87 -9.79
N GLY A 153 0.78 9.95 -9.07
CA GLY A 153 1.37 9.15 -8.01
C GLY A 153 1.60 7.70 -8.46
N PRO A 154 1.75 6.77 -7.52
CA PRO A 154 1.99 5.37 -7.83
C PRO A 154 0.76 4.63 -8.38
N GLU A 155 -0.44 5.22 -8.32
CA GLU A 155 -1.68 4.57 -8.77
C GLU A 155 -1.64 4.10 -10.22
N PHE A 156 -0.99 4.86 -11.11
CA PHE A 156 -0.89 4.47 -12.51
C PHE A 156 0.02 3.25 -12.70
N GLY A 157 1.13 3.19 -11.96
CA GLY A 157 2.00 2.01 -11.96
C GLY A 157 1.36 0.78 -11.33
N LEU A 158 0.55 0.97 -10.27
CA LEU A 158 -0.22 -0.10 -9.66
C LEU A 158 -1.26 -0.65 -10.64
N ALA A 159 -2.03 0.23 -11.29
CA ALA A 159 -2.99 -0.17 -12.30
C ALA A 159 -2.31 -0.91 -13.48
N TYR A 160 -1.15 -0.42 -13.91
CA TYR A 160 -0.36 -1.07 -14.95
C TYR A 160 0.02 -2.51 -14.57
N ALA A 161 0.43 -2.75 -13.34
CA ALA A 161 0.80 -4.09 -12.88
C ALA A 161 -0.41 -5.04 -12.78
N LEU A 162 -1.61 -4.50 -12.54
CA LEU A 162 -2.82 -5.29 -12.32
C LEU A 162 -3.74 -5.38 -13.54
N LYS A 163 -3.42 -4.72 -14.66
CA LYS A 163 -4.33 -4.58 -15.81
C LYS A 163 -4.77 -5.89 -16.48
N GLU A 164 -3.98 -6.95 -16.33
CA GLU A 164 -4.27 -8.27 -16.90
C GLU A 164 -5.02 -9.20 -15.93
N GLU A 165 -5.24 -8.76 -14.68
CA GLU A 165 -5.81 -9.59 -13.59
C GLU A 165 -7.33 -9.46 -13.47
N ALA A 166 -7.94 -8.63 -14.30
CA ALA A 166 -9.37 -8.38 -14.31
C ALA A 166 -9.87 -8.18 -15.75
N ASP A 167 -11.19 -8.08 -15.92
CA ASP A 167 -11.83 -7.76 -17.18
C ASP A 167 -12.65 -6.44 -17.10
N GLU A 168 -13.22 -6.00 -18.22
CA GLU A 168 -14.00 -4.75 -18.27
C GLU A 168 -15.37 -4.88 -17.55
N GLU A 169 -15.89 -6.09 -17.34
CA GLU A 169 -17.16 -6.33 -16.64
C GLU A 169 -16.94 -6.36 -15.10
N HIS A 170 -15.77 -6.83 -14.67
CA HIS A 170 -15.37 -6.94 -13.26
C HIS A 170 -13.99 -6.29 -13.03
N PRO A 171 -13.88 -4.97 -13.16
CA PRO A 171 -12.59 -4.29 -13.02
C PRO A 171 -12.11 -4.29 -11.57
N ILE A 172 -10.80 -4.11 -11.39
CA ILE A 172 -10.23 -3.77 -10.08
C ILE A 172 -10.49 -2.27 -9.81
N PHE A 173 -10.91 -1.94 -8.59
CA PHE A 173 -11.21 -0.58 -8.19
C PHE A 173 -10.10 -0.01 -7.28
N LEU A 174 -9.54 1.12 -7.66
CA LEU A 174 -8.59 1.88 -6.87
C LEU A 174 -9.27 3.13 -6.31
N VAL A 175 -9.34 3.24 -4.99
CA VAL A 175 -9.89 4.40 -4.28
C VAL A 175 -8.74 5.15 -3.62
N LYS A 176 -8.31 6.27 -4.19
CA LYS A 176 -7.17 7.03 -3.69
C LYS A 176 -7.60 8.25 -2.90
N MET A 177 -7.23 8.30 -1.61
CA MET A 177 -7.29 9.49 -0.77
C MET A 177 -5.93 9.75 -0.14
N ALA A 178 -5.28 10.84 -0.49
CA ALA A 178 -3.98 11.20 0.04
C ALA A 178 -3.89 12.70 0.36
N SER A 179 -3.05 13.06 1.33
CA SER A 179 -2.91 14.43 1.80
C SER A 179 -1.44 14.84 1.90
N ASN A 180 -1.09 15.88 1.18
CA ASN A 180 0.25 16.44 1.12
C ASN A 180 0.73 16.90 2.51
N GLY A 181 1.94 16.50 2.91
CA GLY A 181 2.54 16.91 4.19
C GLY A 181 1.92 16.30 5.44
N SER A 182 1.01 15.32 5.30
CA SER A 182 0.38 14.64 6.44
C SER A 182 1.33 13.73 7.20
N GLY A 183 1.02 13.47 8.47
CA GLY A 183 1.79 12.61 9.34
C GLY A 183 1.04 12.24 10.62
N PHE A 184 1.67 11.47 11.51
CA PHE A 184 1.14 11.09 12.81
C PHE A 184 1.55 12.10 13.89
N ALA A 185 0.82 13.19 14.04
CA ALA A 185 1.05 14.18 15.09
C ALA A 185 -0.10 14.24 16.10
N GLN A 186 0.23 14.56 17.37
CA GLN A 186 -0.77 14.62 18.45
C GLN A 186 -1.74 15.82 18.36
N SER A 187 -1.46 16.79 17.54
CA SER A 187 -2.39 17.91 17.37
C SER A 187 -3.58 17.41 16.55
N GLY A 188 -4.66 16.99 17.18
CA GLY A 188 -5.89 16.60 16.51
C GLY A 188 -6.32 17.61 15.44
N THR A 189 -5.65 17.55 14.31
CA THR A 189 -5.92 18.37 13.14
C THR A 189 -6.28 17.44 12.00
N GLN A 190 -7.15 17.91 11.15
CA GLN A 190 -7.56 17.25 9.92
C GLN A 190 -6.42 16.87 8.96
N TYR A 191 -5.19 17.25 9.27
CA TYR A 191 -3.99 16.91 8.47
C TYR A 191 -3.24 15.71 9.01
N ASN A 192 -3.64 15.19 10.17
CA ASN A 192 -2.96 14.09 10.83
C ASN A 192 -3.73 12.79 10.69
N TRP A 193 -3.02 11.74 10.44
CA TRP A 193 -3.52 10.39 10.54
C TRP A 193 -3.75 10.02 12.00
N PRO A 194 -4.79 9.23 12.33
CA PRO A 194 -5.16 8.93 13.69
C PRO A 194 -4.23 7.91 14.34
N PHE A 195 -4.04 8.06 15.64
CA PHE A 195 -3.50 7.06 16.54
C PHE A 195 -4.08 7.27 17.93
N LYS A 196 -4.05 6.26 18.78
CA LYS A 196 -4.58 6.34 20.13
C LYS A 196 -3.71 7.20 21.03
N ASP A 197 -4.34 8.02 21.87
CA ASP A 197 -3.69 8.76 22.92
C ASP A 197 -3.34 7.86 24.13
N GLU A 198 -2.87 8.46 25.24
CA GLU A 198 -2.53 7.74 26.47
C GLU A 198 -3.74 7.08 27.16
N ASN A 199 -4.96 7.50 26.84
CA ASN A 199 -6.21 6.91 27.33
C ASN A 199 -6.75 5.81 26.41
N GLY A 200 -6.15 5.62 25.24
CA GLY A 200 -6.62 4.68 24.21
C GLY A 200 -7.65 5.27 23.26
N ASP A 201 -7.85 6.59 23.27
CA ASP A 201 -8.85 7.28 22.45
C ASP A 201 -8.22 7.84 21.17
N PHE A 202 -8.93 7.74 20.06
CA PHE A 202 -8.56 8.40 18.81
C PHE A 202 -8.94 9.89 18.84
N PRO A 203 -8.17 10.78 18.21
CA PRO A 203 -8.54 12.18 18.10
C PRO A 203 -9.85 12.32 17.29
N GLU A 204 -10.77 13.15 17.78
CA GLU A 204 -12.06 13.41 17.15
C GLU A 204 -11.95 13.92 15.70
N ILE A 205 -10.90 14.70 15.44
CA ILE A 205 -10.63 15.24 14.10
C ILE A 205 -9.31 14.67 13.58
N ASN A 206 -9.37 13.91 12.49
CA ASN A 206 -8.22 13.31 11.84
C ASN A 206 -8.50 13.05 10.35
N LEU A 207 -7.46 12.77 9.56
CA LEU A 207 -7.58 12.53 8.12
C LEU A 207 -8.42 11.30 7.78
N TYR A 208 -8.28 10.25 8.57
CA TYR A 208 -8.97 9.00 8.29
C TYR A 208 -10.48 9.16 8.45
N ASP A 209 -10.95 9.56 9.65
CA ASP A 209 -12.38 9.67 9.94
C ASP A 209 -13.03 10.82 9.17
N THR A 210 -12.27 11.88 8.88
CA THR A 210 -12.81 13.08 8.20
C THR A 210 -12.89 12.91 6.69
N PHE A 211 -11.94 12.15 6.08
CA PHE A 211 -11.83 12.09 4.62
C PHE A 211 -11.71 10.68 4.06
N ALA A 212 -10.74 9.87 4.52
CA ALA A 212 -10.45 8.59 3.89
C ALA A 212 -11.63 7.62 4.03
N LYS A 213 -12.16 7.46 5.24
CA LYS A 213 -13.30 6.58 5.52
C LYS A 213 -14.55 7.00 4.75
N PRO A 214 -15.08 8.25 4.87
CA PRO A 214 -16.25 8.66 4.12
C PRO A 214 -16.08 8.59 2.61
N PHE A 215 -14.88 8.87 2.10
CA PHE A 215 -14.61 8.77 0.67
C PHE A 215 -14.64 7.32 0.20
N LEU A 216 -14.04 6.39 0.95
CA LEU A 216 -14.12 4.96 0.64
C LEU A 216 -15.56 4.45 0.73
N GLU A 217 -16.29 4.75 1.79
CA GLU A 217 -17.70 4.36 1.94
C GLU A 217 -18.56 4.80 0.76
N ASN A 218 -18.42 6.06 0.31
CA ASN A 218 -19.12 6.56 -0.87
C ASN A 218 -18.75 5.82 -2.15
N ASN A 219 -17.48 5.44 -2.31
CA ASN A 219 -17.04 4.71 -3.49
C ASN A 219 -17.48 3.23 -3.47
N LEU A 220 -17.50 2.58 -2.30
CA LEU A 220 -18.06 1.23 -2.14
C LEU A 220 -19.55 1.22 -2.55
N LYS A 221 -20.30 2.22 -2.07
CA LYS A 221 -21.69 2.38 -2.50
C LYS A 221 -21.86 2.61 -4.00
N LEU A 222 -20.96 3.35 -4.66
CA LEU A 222 -21.01 3.52 -6.12
C LEU A 222 -20.80 2.18 -6.84
N ILE A 223 -19.92 1.31 -6.34
CA ILE A 223 -19.70 -0.04 -6.89
C ILE A 223 -20.97 -0.90 -6.70
N GLU A 224 -21.58 -0.86 -5.52
CA GLU A 224 -22.86 -1.54 -5.25
C GLU A 224 -23.98 -1.05 -6.17
N ASP A 225 -24.06 0.26 -6.42
CA ASP A 225 -25.06 0.87 -7.32
C ASP A 225 -24.85 0.45 -8.79
N MET A 226 -23.64 -0.05 -9.17
CA MET A 226 -23.36 -0.71 -10.45
C MET A 226 -23.83 -2.18 -10.49
N GLY A 227 -24.32 -2.73 -9.37
CA GLY A 227 -24.72 -4.14 -9.25
C GLY A 227 -23.55 -5.08 -8.95
N LEU A 228 -22.40 -4.55 -8.59
CA LEU A 228 -21.20 -5.30 -8.22
C LEU A 228 -21.10 -5.43 -6.70
N LYS A 229 -20.34 -6.42 -6.25
CA LYS A 229 -20.07 -6.68 -4.82
C LYS A 229 -18.64 -6.32 -4.50
N PRO A 230 -18.39 -5.15 -3.89
CA PRO A 230 -17.04 -4.75 -3.54
C PRO A 230 -16.48 -5.59 -2.39
N VAL A 231 -15.24 -6.05 -2.55
CA VAL A 231 -14.44 -6.68 -1.48
C VAL A 231 -13.14 -5.91 -1.35
N ILE A 232 -12.89 -5.36 -0.18
CA ILE A 232 -11.64 -4.67 0.12
C ILE A 232 -10.53 -5.69 0.30
N LYS A 233 -9.61 -5.73 -0.66
CA LYS A 233 -8.46 -6.64 -0.66
C LYS A 233 -7.26 -6.04 0.07
N GLY A 234 -7.14 -4.71 0.10
CA GLY A 234 -6.00 -4.10 0.77
C GLY A 234 -6.02 -2.57 0.83
N TRP A 235 -5.15 -2.07 1.69
CA TRP A 235 -4.83 -0.67 1.84
C TRP A 235 -3.35 -0.45 1.49
N VAL A 236 -3.10 0.22 0.36
CA VAL A 236 -1.76 0.60 -0.10
C VAL A 236 -1.38 1.94 0.52
N TRP A 237 -0.22 1.99 1.15
CA TRP A 237 0.21 3.11 1.96
C TRP A 237 1.58 3.64 1.55
N HIS A 238 1.71 4.98 1.47
CA HIS A 238 3.00 5.62 1.32
C HIS A 238 3.06 6.94 2.10
N GLN A 239 3.61 6.87 3.29
CA GLN A 239 3.82 8.00 4.20
C GLN A 239 4.99 7.68 5.13
N GLY A 240 5.52 8.64 5.82
CA GLY A 240 6.61 8.50 6.78
C GLY A 240 7.59 9.66 6.70
N GLU A 241 7.66 10.34 5.57
CA GLU A 241 8.59 11.43 5.35
C GLU A 241 8.36 12.59 6.34
N SER A 242 7.10 12.91 6.67
CA SER A 242 6.75 13.96 7.64
C SER A 242 7.06 13.57 9.09
N ASP A 243 7.25 12.29 9.36
CA ASP A 243 7.53 11.73 10.69
C ASP A 243 8.99 11.27 10.86
N CYS A 244 9.82 11.45 9.83
CA CYS A 244 11.18 10.93 9.70
C CYS A 244 12.22 11.87 10.33
N ASP A 245 11.98 12.34 11.57
CA ASP A 245 12.85 13.31 12.27
C ASP A 245 13.76 12.67 13.35
N GLY A 246 13.61 11.35 13.57
CA GLY A 246 14.33 10.60 14.60
C GLY A 246 13.81 10.83 16.02
N GLY A 247 12.81 11.69 16.19
CA GLY A 247 12.12 11.93 17.46
C GLY A 247 11.03 10.91 17.76
N VAL A 248 10.12 11.29 18.66
CA VAL A 248 9.00 10.44 19.11
C VAL A 248 8.13 9.97 17.93
N LYS A 249 7.95 10.79 16.91
CA LYS A 249 7.16 10.43 15.73
C LYS A 249 7.75 9.22 15.00
N THR A 250 9.06 9.24 14.76
CA THR A 250 9.77 8.12 14.15
C THR A 250 9.73 6.88 15.05
N GLN A 251 10.06 7.05 16.34
CA GLN A 251 10.18 5.94 17.29
C GLN A 251 8.85 5.22 17.57
N LYS A 252 7.74 5.93 17.45
CA LYS A 252 6.37 5.43 17.68
C LYS A 252 5.60 5.11 16.39
N TYR A 253 6.27 5.12 15.25
CA TYR A 253 5.59 5.01 13.97
C TYR A 253 4.87 3.67 13.80
N ALA A 254 5.52 2.55 14.10
CA ALA A 254 4.92 1.21 14.02
C ALA A 254 3.68 1.06 14.91
N GLU A 255 3.75 1.58 16.15
CA GLU A 255 2.63 1.56 17.10
C GLU A 255 1.43 2.36 16.56
N ARG A 256 1.66 3.58 16.10
CA ARG A 256 0.63 4.47 15.55
C ARG A 256 0.00 3.94 14.26
N LEU A 257 0.83 3.35 13.42
CA LEU A 257 0.37 2.69 12.21
C LEU A 257 -0.54 1.51 12.55
N GLY A 258 -0.17 0.72 13.56
CA GLY A 258 -0.96 -0.38 14.08
C GLY A 258 -2.34 0.06 14.60
N ASP A 259 -2.41 1.16 15.35
CA ASP A 259 -3.67 1.73 15.81
C ASP A 259 -4.60 2.09 14.64
N MET A 260 -4.05 2.76 13.62
CA MET A 260 -4.81 3.20 12.45
C MET A 260 -5.27 2.02 11.58
N VAL A 261 -4.39 1.06 11.33
CA VAL A 261 -4.72 -0.12 10.51
C VAL A 261 -5.73 -1.02 11.21
N GLY A 262 -5.60 -1.19 12.53
CA GLY A 262 -6.59 -1.92 13.32
C GLY A 262 -7.97 -1.27 13.24
N LYS A 263 -8.04 0.07 13.39
CA LYS A 263 -9.29 0.82 13.21
C LYS A 263 -9.88 0.65 11.80
N PHE A 264 -9.04 0.68 10.76
CA PHE A 264 -9.50 0.47 9.39
C PHE A 264 -10.09 -0.93 9.17
N ARG A 265 -9.43 -1.96 9.67
CA ARG A 265 -9.92 -3.34 9.58
C ARG A 265 -11.26 -3.54 10.31
N GLU A 266 -11.40 -2.95 11.50
CA GLU A 266 -12.65 -2.94 12.25
C GLU A 266 -13.77 -2.20 11.50
N ASP A 267 -13.50 -0.99 11.01
CA ASP A 267 -14.48 -0.15 10.31
C ASP A 267 -15.01 -0.77 9.01
N PHE A 268 -14.23 -1.61 8.34
CA PHE A 268 -14.56 -2.19 7.04
C PHE A 268 -14.64 -3.73 7.04
N ALA A 269 -14.80 -4.34 8.20
CA ALA A 269 -14.92 -5.80 8.34
C ALA A 269 -16.03 -6.38 7.44
N ASP A 270 -17.15 -5.69 7.29
CA ASP A 270 -18.29 -6.11 6.45
C ASP A 270 -17.93 -6.17 4.95
N TYR A 271 -16.88 -5.51 4.53
CA TYR A 271 -16.36 -5.52 3.16
C TYR A 271 -15.12 -6.41 2.99
N ALA A 272 -14.69 -7.09 4.03
CA ALA A 272 -13.63 -8.07 3.98
C ALA A 272 -14.18 -9.45 3.54
N ARG A 273 -13.29 -10.35 3.17
CA ARG A 273 -13.69 -11.74 2.91
C ARG A 273 -14.07 -12.50 4.16
N ASP A 274 -13.35 -12.25 5.22
CA ASP A 274 -13.63 -12.72 6.55
C ASP A 274 -14.38 -11.63 7.33
N GLU A 275 -15.34 -12.01 8.11
CA GLU A 275 -16.23 -11.10 8.84
C GLU A 275 -15.51 -10.26 9.91
N ASP A 276 -14.21 -10.46 10.15
CA ASP A 276 -13.42 -9.72 11.15
C ASP A 276 -12.46 -8.68 10.55
N GLY A 277 -12.30 -8.66 9.21
CA GLY A 277 -11.45 -7.71 8.48
C GLY A 277 -9.94 -7.98 8.56
N GLU A 278 -9.51 -9.00 9.27
CA GLU A 278 -8.09 -9.33 9.44
C GLU A 278 -7.41 -9.68 8.12
N ASN A 279 -8.17 -10.19 7.13
CA ASN A 279 -7.68 -10.50 5.78
C ASN A 279 -7.51 -9.28 4.87
N ILE A 280 -7.89 -8.08 5.30
CA ILE A 280 -7.59 -6.87 4.54
C ILE A 280 -6.08 -6.61 4.63
N ALA A 281 -5.39 -6.76 3.51
CA ALA A 281 -3.95 -6.55 3.44
C ALA A 281 -3.58 -5.07 3.70
N PHE A 282 -2.47 -4.84 4.38
CA PHE A 282 -1.85 -3.53 4.47
C PHE A 282 -0.49 -3.56 3.78
N ILE A 283 -0.30 -2.75 2.74
CA ILE A 283 0.88 -2.78 1.89
C ILE A 283 1.58 -1.42 1.98
N ASP A 284 2.64 -1.35 2.77
CA ASP A 284 3.40 -0.11 3.02
C ASP A 284 4.61 0.00 2.07
N GLY A 285 4.99 1.22 1.71
CA GLY A 285 6.21 1.51 0.97
C GLY A 285 7.25 2.19 1.86
N MET A 286 8.48 1.69 1.83
CA MET A 286 9.60 2.35 2.51
C MET A 286 9.79 3.77 1.97
N VAL A 287 10.16 4.71 2.83
CA VAL A 287 10.56 6.06 2.42
C VAL A 287 11.96 6.04 1.81
N TYR A 288 12.21 6.97 0.90
CA TYR A 288 13.50 7.07 0.23
C TYR A 288 14.65 7.37 1.20
N GLN A 289 15.76 6.64 1.07
CA GLN A 289 16.98 6.76 1.89
C GLN A 289 18.17 7.37 1.15
N GLY A 290 17.96 7.95 -0.03
CA GLY A 290 19.04 8.43 -0.89
C GLY A 290 19.88 9.57 -0.32
N THR A 291 20.93 9.95 -1.07
CA THR A 291 22.01 10.84 -0.66
C THR A 291 21.64 12.31 -0.45
N ASN A 292 20.39 12.71 -0.70
CA ASN A 292 19.91 14.07 -0.51
C ASN A 292 18.57 14.10 0.24
N PRO A 293 18.47 13.56 1.45
CA PRO A 293 17.27 13.76 2.24
C PRO A 293 17.12 15.25 2.52
N ARG A 294 15.89 15.73 2.47
CA ARG A 294 15.58 17.07 2.95
C ARG A 294 16.08 17.20 4.38
N SER A 295 16.49 18.40 4.80
CA SER A 295 16.98 18.65 6.16
C SER A 295 16.00 18.27 7.29
N SER A 296 14.72 18.03 6.96
CA SER A 296 13.69 17.55 7.88
C SER A 296 13.52 16.02 7.89
N TRP A 297 14.08 15.30 6.91
CA TRP A 297 14.05 13.83 6.83
C TRP A 297 15.39 13.27 7.26
N THR A 298 15.69 13.46 8.53
CA THR A 298 17.03 13.22 9.05
C THR A 298 17.31 11.77 9.36
N LYS A 299 16.27 10.93 9.42
CA LYS A 299 16.35 9.54 9.86
C LYS A 299 15.46 8.58 9.05
N PRO A 300 15.62 8.52 7.71
CA PRO A 300 14.84 7.59 6.88
C PRO A 300 15.11 6.13 7.21
N GLU A 301 16.34 5.78 7.64
CA GLU A 301 16.68 4.41 8.04
C GLU A 301 15.91 3.98 9.29
N ASP A 302 15.83 4.86 10.30
CA ASP A 302 15.06 4.59 11.53
C ASP A 302 13.56 4.47 11.20
N MET A 303 13.04 5.30 10.30
CA MET A 303 11.66 5.23 9.83
C MET A 303 11.38 3.90 9.11
N ASN A 304 12.23 3.50 8.18
CA ASN A 304 12.06 2.25 7.47
C ASN A 304 12.20 1.02 8.37
N ALA A 305 12.99 1.11 9.43
CA ALA A 305 13.02 0.07 10.45
C ALA A 305 11.69 -0.05 11.21
N GLN A 306 11.00 1.06 11.47
CA GLN A 306 9.66 1.04 12.07
C GLN A 306 8.60 0.46 11.11
N LYS A 307 8.67 0.81 9.83
CA LYS A 307 7.78 0.25 8.80
C LYS A 307 7.98 -1.26 8.66
N GLN A 308 9.23 -1.72 8.63
CA GLN A 308 9.54 -3.15 8.62
C GLN A 308 9.01 -3.85 9.88
N ALA A 309 9.21 -3.24 11.06
CA ALA A 309 8.71 -3.82 12.31
C ALA A 309 7.18 -3.96 12.32
N PHE A 310 6.45 -3.03 11.68
CA PHE A 310 5.01 -3.16 11.51
C PHE A 310 4.65 -4.27 10.50
N ALA A 311 5.34 -4.36 9.38
CA ALA A 311 5.13 -5.44 8.42
C ALA A 311 5.37 -6.82 9.06
N ASP A 312 6.41 -6.96 9.87
CA ASP A 312 6.72 -8.20 10.58
C ASP A 312 5.73 -8.55 11.71
N SER A 313 4.81 -7.65 12.06
CA SER A 313 3.87 -7.83 13.17
C SER A 313 2.61 -8.62 12.83
N GLY A 314 2.35 -8.92 11.57
CA GLY A 314 1.16 -9.68 11.15
C GLY A 314 1.25 -10.19 9.72
N ASP A 315 0.61 -11.33 9.47
CA ASP A 315 0.71 -12.06 8.19
C ASP A 315 0.12 -11.28 6.99
N ASN A 316 -0.82 -10.37 7.25
CA ASN A 316 -1.46 -9.52 6.23
C ASN A 316 -0.89 -8.10 6.18
N ASN A 317 0.31 -7.89 6.73
CA ASN A 317 1.06 -6.64 6.62
C ASN A 317 2.27 -6.87 5.71
N PHE A 318 2.37 -6.07 4.67
CA PHE A 318 3.40 -6.20 3.65
C PHE A 318 4.21 -4.92 3.54
N ILE A 319 5.45 -5.05 3.07
CA ILE A 319 6.35 -3.92 2.84
C ILE A 319 6.94 -3.97 1.43
N VAL A 320 6.91 -2.85 0.74
CA VAL A 320 7.70 -2.65 -0.48
C VAL A 320 9.04 -2.07 -0.07
N ASP A 321 10.08 -2.89 -0.15
CA ASP A 321 11.45 -2.42 -0.01
C ASP A 321 11.88 -1.76 -1.32
N THR A 322 12.00 -0.45 -1.29
CA THR A 322 12.41 0.35 -2.45
C THR A 322 13.87 0.13 -2.84
N TYR A 323 14.60 -0.65 -2.06
CA TYR A 323 16.02 -1.01 -2.27
C TYR A 323 16.24 -2.51 -2.45
N ALA A 324 15.24 -3.37 -2.18
CA ALA A 324 15.36 -4.81 -2.36
C ALA A 324 15.58 -5.14 -3.85
N ASN A 325 16.45 -6.08 -4.13
CA ASN A 325 16.91 -6.48 -5.45
C ASN A 325 18.05 -5.63 -6.05
N ALA A 326 18.59 -4.69 -5.29
CA ALA A 326 19.88 -4.12 -5.63
C ALA A 326 20.98 -4.92 -4.90
N GLU A 327 21.48 -6.02 -5.48
CA GLU A 327 22.77 -6.59 -5.05
C GLU A 327 23.89 -5.54 -5.12
N GLU A 328 23.70 -4.54 -5.97
CA GLU A 328 24.34 -3.24 -5.94
C GLU A 328 23.26 -2.17 -5.97
N LYS A 329 23.21 -1.29 -4.97
CA LYS A 329 22.38 -0.07 -4.98
C LYS A 329 22.88 0.85 -6.08
N THR A 330 22.52 0.51 -7.33
CA THR A 330 22.84 1.33 -8.48
C THR A 330 21.75 2.39 -8.65
N ASP A 331 22.16 3.54 -9.18
CA ASP A 331 21.23 4.62 -9.53
C ASP A 331 20.03 4.17 -10.38
N GLU A 332 20.14 3.04 -11.06
CA GLU A 332 19.10 2.49 -11.94
C GLU A 332 18.00 1.75 -11.19
N ASN A 333 18.28 1.23 -9.99
CA ASN A 333 17.35 0.42 -9.19
C ASN A 333 16.72 1.18 -8.02
N GLU A 334 17.22 2.38 -7.69
CA GLU A 334 16.65 3.19 -6.63
C GLU A 334 15.37 3.90 -7.07
N LEU A 335 14.36 3.94 -6.19
CA LEU A 335 13.25 4.88 -6.33
C LEU A 335 13.75 6.26 -5.93
N LYS A 336 14.06 7.10 -6.91
CA LYS A 336 14.63 8.43 -6.66
C LYS A 336 13.55 9.49 -6.55
N PRO A 337 13.63 10.37 -5.55
CA PRO A 337 12.89 11.62 -5.58
C PRO A 337 13.48 12.52 -6.67
N GLY A 338 12.66 13.37 -7.24
CA GLY A 338 13.07 14.40 -8.19
C GLY A 338 12.05 14.58 -9.30
N ASN A 339 11.45 15.76 -9.33
CA ASN A 339 10.67 16.24 -10.46
C ASN A 339 11.60 16.95 -11.47
N PRO A 340 11.18 17.14 -12.73
CA PRO A 340 11.93 17.93 -13.72
C PRO A 340 12.27 19.37 -13.29
N GLY A 341 11.82 19.83 -12.13
CA GLY A 341 12.16 21.14 -11.55
C GLY A 341 13.21 21.12 -10.43
N GLY A 342 13.81 19.95 -10.11
CA GLY A 342 14.85 19.85 -9.08
C GLY A 342 14.29 19.74 -7.65
N ASP A 343 13.05 19.34 -7.46
CA ASP A 343 12.47 19.00 -6.17
C ASP A 343 13.09 17.71 -5.64
N SER A 344 13.84 17.81 -4.54
CA SER A 344 14.53 16.67 -3.91
C SER A 344 13.65 15.82 -2.99
N MET A 345 12.33 16.08 -2.95
CA MET A 345 11.40 15.44 -2.01
C MET A 345 10.47 14.43 -2.66
N HIS A 346 10.13 14.65 -3.92
CA HIS A 346 9.12 13.86 -4.61
C HIS A 346 9.76 12.98 -5.68
N TYR A 347 9.16 11.80 -5.87
CA TYR A 347 9.59 10.88 -6.89
C TYR A 347 9.44 11.48 -8.28
N ASN A 348 10.37 11.17 -9.17
CA ASN A 348 10.20 11.44 -10.60
C ASN A 348 9.22 10.43 -11.21
N THR A 349 8.86 10.64 -12.47
CA THR A 349 7.88 9.83 -13.21
C THR A 349 8.21 8.34 -13.21
N LYS A 350 9.47 8.00 -13.53
CA LYS A 350 9.95 6.61 -13.54
C LYS A 350 9.85 5.96 -12.15
N SER A 351 10.27 6.66 -11.11
CA SER A 351 10.24 6.15 -9.74
C SER A 351 8.82 5.98 -9.22
N SER A 352 7.91 6.90 -9.54
CA SER A 352 6.50 6.78 -9.19
C SER A 352 5.83 5.59 -9.88
N LEU A 353 6.11 5.40 -11.17
CA LEU A 353 5.64 4.24 -11.94
C LEU A 353 6.16 2.93 -11.33
N ARG A 354 7.47 2.86 -11.04
CA ARG A 354 8.08 1.68 -10.41
C ARG A 354 7.51 1.38 -9.03
N LEU A 355 7.27 2.40 -8.21
CA LEU A 355 6.67 2.22 -6.89
C LEU A 355 5.28 1.58 -7.01
N GLY A 356 4.45 2.07 -7.93
CA GLY A 356 3.15 1.50 -8.20
C GLY A 356 3.24 0.04 -8.67
N MET A 357 4.12 -0.25 -9.61
CA MET A 357 4.36 -1.63 -10.08
C MET A 357 4.85 -2.53 -8.94
N ALA A 358 5.68 -2.03 -8.04
CA ALA A 358 6.14 -2.80 -6.88
C ALA A 358 5.01 -3.14 -5.90
N TYR A 359 4.06 -2.22 -5.68
CA TYR A 359 2.84 -2.53 -4.92
C TYR A 359 2.01 -3.61 -5.62
N GLY A 360 1.83 -3.50 -6.95
CA GLY A 360 1.15 -4.51 -7.73
C GLY A 360 1.83 -5.88 -7.64
N GLN A 361 3.15 -5.93 -7.67
CA GLN A 361 3.89 -7.17 -7.53
C GLN A 361 3.66 -7.84 -6.16
N VAL A 362 3.60 -7.06 -5.06
CA VAL A 362 3.26 -7.60 -3.73
C VAL A 362 1.85 -8.19 -3.74
N ILE A 363 0.89 -7.54 -4.39
CA ILE A 363 -0.49 -8.03 -4.52
C ILE A 363 -0.50 -9.38 -5.24
N LEU A 364 0.23 -9.50 -6.36
CA LEU A 364 0.30 -10.71 -7.17
C LEU A 364 1.03 -11.85 -6.47
N ASP A 365 2.21 -11.58 -5.90
CA ASP A 365 3.05 -12.58 -5.24
C ASP A 365 2.38 -13.21 -4.01
N ASN A 366 1.45 -12.49 -3.38
CA ASN A 366 0.71 -12.95 -2.21
C ASN A 366 -0.75 -13.35 -2.50
N ASN A 367 -1.15 -13.44 -3.78
CA ASN A 367 -2.48 -13.83 -4.23
C ASN A 367 -3.60 -13.01 -3.57
N LEU A 368 -3.40 -11.70 -3.37
CA LEU A 368 -4.36 -10.85 -2.66
C LEU A 368 -5.64 -10.57 -3.46
N LEU A 369 -5.69 -10.93 -4.72
CA LEU A 369 -6.89 -10.82 -5.57
C LEU A 369 -7.86 -12.01 -5.42
N ASP A 370 -7.35 -13.15 -4.92
CA ASP A 370 -8.12 -14.40 -4.77
C ASP A 370 -9.12 -14.38 -3.61
#